data_726f9b3a7185522dd11d2fc19cfdfc9e
#
_entry.id   726f9b3a7185522dd11d2fc19cfdfc9e
#
_cell.length_a   1.000
_cell.length_b   1.000
_cell.length_c   1.000
_cell.angle_alpha   90.00
_cell.angle_beta   90.00
_cell.angle_gamma   90.00
#
_symmetry.space_group_name_H-M   'P 1'
#
loop_
_entity.id
_entity.type
_entity.pdbx_description
1 polymer ?
#
loop_
_entity_poly.entity_id
_entity_poly.type
_entity_poly.pdbx_seq_one_letter_code
_entity_poly.pdbx_strand_id
1 'polypeptide(L)'
;MILRLSLFVSACFMIPIQASAEQYFVKNQLEYFAAEKKVEAGDVITLANGVWNDFEITFSGAGTKEQPITLTAEDPGKVILSGQSNLRIGGKYMVVSGLVFKDGFSPTGEIVSFRRSSTDLASHSRVTNVVIDRFSKPDRFEADLWVGMYGKHNRFDHNHVAGKSNKGVTFAVRLTTPESQQNFHRIDHNYFGPRQTLGSNGGETLRIGTSHFADTNSNTTVENNYFDRTDGEVEIISSKSGKNILRGNVFFESSGTLTLRHGDGNLVEKNVFIGNGKDHTGGIRVINRDQIVRDNYMEGLRGDGFASALTIMNGVPNSPANRYVEVENATIENNSVVDSARITFGAGADAERSVACLLYTSPSPRDS
;
A
#
# COMPACT_ATOMS: atom_id res chain seq x y z
N MET A 1 -19.21 44.78 65.59
CA MET A 1 -19.46 43.31 65.49
C MET A 1 -19.72 43.03 64.00
N ILE A 2 -18.67 42.66 63.25
CA ILE A 2 -18.73 42.48 61.79
C ILE A 2 -18.87 40.98 61.56
N LEU A 3 -20.04 40.58 61.01
CA LEU A 3 -20.36 39.20 60.63
C LEU A 3 -19.69 38.90 59.29
N ARG A 4 -18.69 37.96 59.23
CA ARG A 4 -18.11 37.45 57.98
C ARG A 4 -18.96 36.28 57.47
N LEU A 5 -19.62 36.45 56.36
CA LEU A 5 -20.35 35.41 55.64
C LEU A 5 -19.34 34.67 54.76
N SER A 6 -18.99 33.43 55.09
CA SER A 6 -18.15 32.57 54.24
C SER A 6 -19.03 31.83 53.23
N LEU A 7 -18.86 32.13 51.94
CA LEU A 7 -19.50 31.40 50.83
C LEU A 7 -18.68 30.12 50.57
N PHE A 8 -19.25 28.97 50.83
CA PHE A 8 -18.70 27.70 50.38
C PHE A 8 -19.13 27.45 48.94
N VAL A 9 -18.21 27.58 47.97
CA VAL A 9 -18.42 27.14 46.60
C VAL A 9 -18.12 25.63 46.56
N SER A 10 -19.14 24.81 46.46
CA SER A 10 -19.02 23.36 46.24
C SER A 10 -18.69 23.14 44.77
N ALA A 11 -17.44 22.85 44.43
CA ALA A 11 -17.03 22.41 43.09
C ALA A 11 -17.52 20.99 42.87
N CYS A 12 -18.57 20.82 42.07
CA CYS A 12 -19.04 19.53 41.62
C CYS A 12 -18.04 19.00 40.57
N PHE A 13 -17.14 18.10 40.95
CA PHE A 13 -16.31 17.34 40.03
C PHE A 13 -17.23 16.38 39.27
N MET A 14 -17.59 16.73 38.03
CA MET A 14 -18.14 15.76 37.09
C MET A 14 -17.02 14.78 36.71
N ILE A 15 -17.04 13.60 37.30
CA ILE A 15 -16.25 12.45 36.84
C ILE A 15 -16.88 12.07 35.49
N PRO A 16 -16.13 12.11 34.37
CA PRO A 16 -16.66 11.63 33.11
C PRO A 16 -17.00 10.13 33.30
N ILE A 17 -18.25 9.77 33.12
CA ILE A 17 -18.66 8.37 33.01
C ILE A 17 -18.05 7.88 31.69
N GLN A 18 -16.97 7.12 31.78
CA GLN A 18 -16.38 6.47 30.64
C GLN A 18 -17.35 5.39 30.20
N ALA A 19 -17.99 5.54 29.06
CA ALA A 19 -18.85 4.53 28.50
C ALA A 19 -18.06 3.23 28.36
N SER A 20 -18.57 2.14 28.88
CA SER A 20 -17.96 0.81 28.75
C SER A 20 -18.07 0.40 27.27
N ALA A 21 -16.95 -0.01 26.67
CA ALA A 21 -16.95 -0.56 25.32
C ALA A 21 -17.90 -1.76 25.20
N GLU A 22 -18.79 -1.72 24.24
CA GLU A 22 -19.73 -2.81 23.97
C GLU A 22 -19.11 -3.87 23.05
N GLN A 23 -19.56 -5.12 23.23
CA GLN A 23 -19.14 -6.27 22.45
C GLN A 23 -20.35 -6.85 21.71
N TYR A 24 -20.36 -6.73 20.38
CA TYR A 24 -21.42 -7.25 19.53
C TYR A 24 -20.96 -8.55 18.87
N PHE A 25 -21.46 -9.70 19.31
CA PHE A 25 -21.25 -10.98 18.63
C PHE A 25 -22.38 -11.20 17.61
N VAL A 26 -22.04 -11.20 16.33
CA VAL A 26 -23.02 -11.25 15.24
C VAL A 26 -22.85 -12.51 14.39
N LYS A 27 -23.99 -13.14 14.03
CA LYS A 27 -24.03 -14.44 13.33
C LYS A 27 -24.54 -14.35 11.89
N ASN A 28 -25.01 -13.19 11.48
CA ASN A 28 -25.54 -12.95 10.14
C ASN A 28 -25.47 -11.45 9.78
N GLN A 29 -25.71 -11.16 8.50
CA GLN A 29 -25.63 -9.80 7.96
C GLN A 29 -26.64 -8.83 8.62
N LEU A 30 -27.84 -9.29 8.98
CA LEU A 30 -28.85 -8.42 9.64
C LEU A 30 -28.38 -7.98 11.02
N GLU A 31 -27.82 -8.91 11.80
CA GLU A 31 -27.25 -8.60 13.11
C GLU A 31 -26.05 -7.65 12.99
N TYR A 32 -25.19 -7.87 11.96
CA TYR A 32 -24.08 -6.97 11.67
C TYR A 32 -24.55 -5.54 11.40
N PHE A 33 -25.51 -5.35 10.48
CA PHE A 33 -26.01 -4.02 10.14
C PHE A 33 -26.75 -3.34 11.31
N ALA A 34 -27.33 -4.13 12.22
CA ALA A 34 -27.93 -3.58 13.43
C ALA A 34 -26.88 -3.13 14.46
N ALA A 35 -25.75 -3.84 14.56
CA ALA A 35 -24.63 -3.48 15.41
C ALA A 35 -23.86 -2.28 14.85
N GLU A 36 -23.50 -2.29 13.54
CA GLU A 36 -22.72 -1.24 12.89
C GLU A 36 -23.32 0.16 13.05
N LYS A 37 -24.65 0.26 13.06
CA LYS A 37 -25.38 1.53 13.29
C LYS A 37 -25.24 2.11 14.68
N LYS A 38 -24.77 1.33 15.65
CA LYS A 38 -24.76 1.71 17.07
C LYS A 38 -23.34 1.87 17.62
N VAL A 39 -22.33 1.41 16.88
CA VAL A 39 -20.96 1.38 17.41
C VAL A 39 -20.45 2.77 17.76
N GLU A 40 -19.84 2.85 18.91
CA GLU A 40 -19.16 4.00 19.47
C GLU A 40 -17.67 3.70 19.69
N ALA A 41 -16.92 4.70 20.10
CA ALA A 41 -15.48 4.54 20.34
C ALA A 41 -15.19 3.44 21.39
N GLY A 42 -14.36 2.48 21.02
CA GLY A 42 -13.97 1.33 21.84
C GLY A 42 -14.77 0.06 21.57
N ASP A 43 -15.89 0.14 20.86
CA ASP A 43 -16.74 -1.01 20.60
C ASP A 43 -16.10 -2.03 19.65
N VAL A 44 -16.52 -3.28 19.79
CA VAL A 44 -16.06 -4.40 18.97
C VAL A 44 -17.23 -5.16 18.37
N ILE A 45 -17.24 -5.31 17.06
CA ILE A 45 -18.12 -6.25 16.34
C ILE A 45 -17.32 -7.50 16.04
N THR A 46 -17.76 -8.64 16.54
CA THR A 46 -17.17 -9.95 16.28
C THR A 46 -18.09 -10.75 15.36
N LEU A 47 -17.59 -11.09 14.16
CA LEU A 47 -18.29 -11.98 13.23
C LEU A 47 -18.10 -13.43 13.65
N ALA A 48 -19.19 -14.19 13.77
CA ALA A 48 -19.16 -15.62 14.05
C ALA A 48 -18.42 -16.38 12.94
N ASN A 49 -17.72 -17.45 13.31
CA ASN A 49 -17.09 -18.36 12.37
C ASN A 49 -18.06 -18.90 11.33
N GLY A 50 -17.58 -19.10 10.11
CA GLY A 50 -18.37 -19.65 9.00
C GLY A 50 -18.21 -18.88 7.71
N VAL A 51 -19.07 -19.21 6.75
CA VAL A 51 -19.07 -18.59 5.42
C VAL A 51 -20.13 -17.48 5.39
N TRP A 52 -19.67 -16.28 5.05
CA TRP A 52 -20.49 -15.09 4.85
C TRP A 52 -20.55 -14.81 3.35
N ASN A 53 -21.59 -15.28 2.69
CA ASN A 53 -21.74 -15.20 1.24
C ASN A 53 -22.43 -13.90 0.83
N ASP A 54 -21.92 -13.29 -0.27
CA ASP A 54 -22.47 -12.05 -0.86
C ASP A 54 -22.63 -10.93 0.18
N PHE A 55 -21.56 -10.69 0.93
CA PHE A 55 -21.57 -9.74 2.02
C PHE A 55 -20.77 -8.47 1.69
N GLU A 56 -21.49 -7.40 1.37
CA GLU A 56 -20.92 -6.07 1.22
C GLU A 56 -20.84 -5.36 2.58
N ILE A 57 -19.67 -5.43 3.20
CA ILE A 57 -19.41 -4.79 4.49
C ILE A 57 -19.18 -3.29 4.29
N THR A 58 -19.97 -2.47 4.97
CA THR A 58 -19.69 -1.06 5.20
C THR A 58 -19.39 -0.88 6.68
N PHE A 59 -18.22 -0.33 7.01
CA PHE A 59 -17.77 -0.17 8.38
C PHE A 59 -17.21 1.23 8.59
N SER A 60 -17.92 2.07 9.34
CA SER A 60 -17.58 3.47 9.53
C SER A 60 -17.96 3.96 10.91
N GLY A 61 -17.16 4.85 11.47
CA GLY A 61 -17.42 5.41 12.78
C GLY A 61 -16.37 6.45 13.18
N ALA A 62 -16.44 6.87 14.44
CA ALA A 62 -15.56 7.86 15.02
C ALA A 62 -14.87 7.32 16.28
N GLY A 63 -13.96 6.35 16.07
CA GLY A 63 -13.07 5.88 17.14
C GLY A 63 -12.03 6.91 17.57
N THR A 64 -11.23 6.58 18.55
CA THR A 64 -10.05 7.34 18.97
C THR A 64 -8.82 6.46 18.95
N LYS A 65 -7.64 7.05 19.12
CA LYS A 65 -6.39 6.29 19.18
C LYS A 65 -6.37 5.28 20.32
N GLU A 66 -6.92 5.65 21.46
CA GLU A 66 -7.01 4.85 22.68
C GLU A 66 -8.19 3.89 22.66
N GLN A 67 -9.23 4.22 21.92
CA GLN A 67 -10.47 3.47 21.81
C GLN A 67 -10.91 3.34 20.32
N PRO A 68 -10.19 2.55 19.51
CA PRO A 68 -10.60 2.29 18.13
C PRO A 68 -11.91 1.49 18.11
N ILE A 69 -12.69 1.64 17.03
CA ILE A 69 -13.83 0.77 16.76
C ILE A 69 -13.30 -0.43 15.98
N THR A 70 -13.62 -1.64 16.41
CA THR A 70 -13.03 -2.87 15.86
C THR A 70 -14.07 -3.78 15.23
N LEU A 71 -13.78 -4.26 14.02
CA LEU A 71 -14.45 -5.38 13.36
C LEU A 71 -13.48 -6.57 13.32
N THR A 72 -13.86 -7.68 13.91
CA THR A 72 -12.97 -8.84 13.95
C THR A 72 -13.68 -10.16 13.71
N ALA A 73 -12.91 -11.20 13.38
CA ALA A 73 -13.40 -12.57 13.36
C ALA A 73 -13.45 -13.15 14.79
N GLU A 74 -14.39 -14.06 15.06
CA GLU A 74 -14.42 -14.88 16.29
C GLU A 74 -13.10 -15.64 16.43
N ASP A 75 -12.71 -16.38 15.40
CA ASP A 75 -11.39 -16.97 15.27
C ASP A 75 -10.71 -16.45 13.98
N PRO A 76 -9.49 -15.91 14.06
CA PRO A 76 -8.77 -15.47 12.86
C PRO A 76 -8.66 -16.57 11.80
N GLY A 77 -9.05 -16.25 10.57
CA GLY A 77 -9.02 -17.19 9.45
C GLY A 77 -10.23 -18.10 9.31
N LYS A 78 -11.21 -18.04 10.20
CA LYS A 78 -12.43 -18.85 10.13
C LYS A 78 -13.70 -18.07 9.70
N VAL A 79 -13.61 -16.78 9.52
CA VAL A 79 -14.67 -15.96 8.91
C VAL A 79 -14.32 -15.77 7.43
N ILE A 80 -15.07 -16.48 6.57
CA ILE A 80 -14.80 -16.53 5.13
C ILE A 80 -15.85 -15.70 4.39
N LEU A 81 -15.41 -14.62 3.77
CA LEU A 81 -16.19 -13.77 2.89
C LEU A 81 -16.11 -14.35 1.47
N SER A 82 -17.20 -14.89 0.97
CA SER A 82 -17.27 -15.57 -0.33
C SER A 82 -18.31 -14.92 -1.26
N GLY A 83 -18.41 -15.44 -2.48
CA GLY A 83 -19.35 -14.90 -3.47
C GLY A 83 -19.02 -13.45 -3.83
N GLN A 84 -20.02 -12.59 -3.90
CA GLN A 84 -19.87 -11.17 -4.19
C GLN A 84 -19.71 -10.36 -2.91
N SER A 85 -18.48 -10.34 -2.35
CA SER A 85 -18.21 -9.70 -1.06
C SER A 85 -17.15 -8.61 -1.18
N ASN A 86 -17.25 -7.57 -0.32
CA ASN A 86 -16.24 -6.52 -0.18
C ASN A 86 -16.25 -5.90 1.22
N LEU A 87 -15.26 -5.03 1.50
CA LEU A 87 -15.14 -4.26 2.72
C LEU A 87 -14.86 -2.80 2.38
N ARG A 88 -15.73 -1.90 2.82
CA ARG A 88 -15.56 -0.44 2.69
C ARG A 88 -15.48 0.20 4.06
N ILE A 89 -14.35 0.85 4.34
CA ILE A 89 -14.04 1.45 5.65
C ILE A 89 -14.11 2.97 5.52
N GLY A 90 -14.88 3.64 6.36
CA GLY A 90 -14.94 5.10 6.48
C GLY A 90 -14.60 5.59 7.88
N GLY A 91 -14.64 6.91 8.07
CA GLY A 91 -14.41 7.51 9.38
C GLY A 91 -12.98 7.43 9.89
N LYS A 92 -12.80 7.28 11.20
CA LYS A 92 -11.46 7.35 11.80
C LYS A 92 -11.26 6.32 12.92
N TYR A 93 -9.98 5.88 13.06
CA TYR A 93 -9.56 4.89 14.06
C TYR A 93 -10.38 3.61 14.01
N MET A 94 -10.63 3.12 12.80
CA MET A 94 -11.29 1.83 12.56
C MET A 94 -10.23 0.73 12.45
N VAL A 95 -10.47 -0.41 13.07
CA VAL A 95 -9.60 -1.59 12.99
C VAL A 95 -10.38 -2.77 12.43
N VAL A 96 -9.84 -3.43 11.41
CA VAL A 96 -10.42 -4.67 10.86
C VAL A 96 -9.39 -5.78 10.92
N SER A 97 -9.77 -6.97 11.42
CA SER A 97 -8.84 -8.08 11.55
C SER A 97 -9.46 -9.47 11.36
N GLY A 98 -8.62 -10.44 10.95
CA GLY A 98 -8.92 -11.86 11.00
C GLY A 98 -9.83 -12.41 9.89
N LEU A 99 -10.21 -11.61 8.90
CA LEU A 99 -11.15 -11.97 7.83
C LEU A 99 -10.43 -12.66 6.65
N VAL A 100 -11.15 -13.52 5.94
CA VAL A 100 -10.66 -14.21 4.74
C VAL A 100 -11.59 -13.94 3.56
N PHE A 101 -11.08 -13.35 2.49
CA PHE A 101 -11.75 -13.26 1.18
C PHE A 101 -11.31 -14.41 0.31
N LYS A 102 -12.23 -15.32 0.00
CA LYS A 102 -11.96 -16.52 -0.79
C LYS A 102 -13.22 -17.01 -1.52
N ASP A 103 -13.02 -17.71 -2.62
CA ASP A 103 -14.10 -18.34 -3.41
C ASP A 103 -15.17 -17.33 -3.88
N GLY A 104 -14.70 -16.20 -4.46
CA GLY A 104 -15.56 -15.13 -4.94
C GLY A 104 -14.82 -13.99 -5.62
N PHE A 105 -15.46 -12.84 -5.68
CA PHE A 105 -14.92 -11.60 -6.22
C PHE A 105 -15.70 -10.38 -5.68
N SER A 106 -15.13 -9.19 -5.77
CA SER A 106 -15.86 -7.99 -5.38
C SER A 106 -16.93 -7.61 -6.41
N PRO A 107 -18.18 -7.30 -6.00
CA PRO A 107 -19.21 -6.76 -6.88
C PRO A 107 -18.88 -5.33 -7.34
N THR A 108 -17.96 -4.67 -6.66
CA THR A 108 -17.49 -3.31 -6.96
C THR A 108 -16.09 -3.32 -7.57
N GLY A 109 -15.49 -2.15 -7.75
CA GLY A 109 -14.12 -2.00 -8.24
C GLY A 109 -13.03 -2.27 -7.20
N GLU A 110 -13.36 -2.59 -5.94
CA GLU A 110 -12.40 -2.79 -4.84
C GLU A 110 -12.88 -3.89 -3.89
N ILE A 111 -11.97 -4.77 -3.42
CA ILE A 111 -12.29 -5.76 -2.38
C ILE A 111 -12.23 -5.09 -1.00
N VAL A 112 -11.10 -4.44 -0.69
CA VAL A 112 -10.91 -3.65 0.53
C VAL A 112 -10.70 -2.21 0.15
N SER A 113 -11.58 -1.32 0.60
CA SER A 113 -11.54 0.10 0.30
C SER A 113 -11.45 0.93 1.58
N PHE A 114 -10.41 1.76 1.70
CA PHE A 114 -10.28 2.71 2.80
C PHE A 114 -11.12 3.97 2.57
N ARG A 115 -12.30 3.76 2.02
CA ARG A 115 -13.38 4.74 1.93
C ARG A 115 -14.73 4.03 1.91
N ARG A 116 -15.71 4.53 2.62
CA ARG A 116 -17.09 4.08 2.51
C ARG A 116 -17.77 4.71 1.29
N SER A 117 -17.45 5.96 1.00
CA SER A 117 -17.92 6.73 -0.15
C SER A 117 -16.85 7.71 -0.63
N SER A 118 -17.14 8.49 -1.67
CA SER A 118 -16.22 9.54 -2.16
C SER A 118 -15.95 10.66 -1.14
N THR A 119 -16.80 10.82 -0.16
CA THR A 119 -16.72 11.86 0.89
C THR A 119 -16.48 11.31 2.29
N ASP A 120 -16.53 9.99 2.48
CA ASP A 120 -16.25 9.34 3.75
C ASP A 120 -15.03 8.43 3.60
N LEU A 121 -13.86 9.04 3.76
CA LEU A 121 -12.56 8.40 3.65
C LEU A 121 -12.09 7.93 5.04
N ALA A 122 -11.41 6.79 5.07
CA ALA A 122 -10.80 6.30 6.30
C ALA A 122 -9.58 7.14 6.70
N SER A 123 -9.41 7.38 7.98
CA SER A 123 -8.20 7.99 8.52
C SER A 123 -7.77 7.31 9.82
N HIS A 124 -6.44 7.19 10.04
CA HIS A 124 -5.87 6.51 11.21
C HIS A 124 -6.43 5.09 11.43
N SER A 125 -6.87 4.46 10.35
CA SER A 125 -7.53 3.15 10.37
C SER A 125 -6.56 2.04 9.95
N ARG A 126 -6.84 0.81 10.36
CA ARG A 126 -5.95 -0.33 10.18
C ARG A 126 -6.68 -1.55 9.67
N VAL A 127 -6.11 -2.23 8.69
CA VAL A 127 -6.51 -3.58 8.27
C VAL A 127 -5.33 -4.50 8.52
N THR A 128 -5.53 -5.54 9.31
CA THR A 128 -4.46 -6.44 9.75
C THR A 128 -4.93 -7.89 9.85
N ASN A 129 -4.01 -8.85 9.63
CA ASN A 129 -4.33 -10.28 9.69
C ASN A 129 -5.50 -10.69 8.78
N VAL A 130 -5.61 -10.07 7.60
CA VAL A 130 -6.62 -10.38 6.59
C VAL A 130 -5.99 -11.19 5.47
N VAL A 131 -6.73 -12.16 4.95
CA VAL A 131 -6.33 -12.96 3.80
C VAL A 131 -7.19 -12.60 2.60
N ILE A 132 -6.57 -12.33 1.45
CA ILE A 132 -7.22 -12.25 0.14
C ILE A 132 -6.55 -13.30 -0.75
N ASP A 133 -7.23 -14.42 -0.98
CA ASP A 133 -6.71 -15.57 -1.73
C ASP A 133 -7.56 -15.81 -2.98
N ARG A 134 -6.99 -15.59 -4.18
CA ARG A 134 -7.60 -15.85 -5.48
C ARG A 134 -9.01 -15.27 -5.66
N PHE A 135 -9.28 -14.16 -5.00
CA PHE A 135 -10.58 -13.48 -5.00
C PHE A 135 -10.71 -12.51 -6.19
N SER A 136 -10.66 -13.07 -7.40
CA SER A 136 -10.58 -12.33 -8.68
C SER A 136 -11.87 -12.38 -9.46
N LYS A 137 -12.13 -11.29 -10.20
CA LYS A 137 -13.20 -11.27 -11.21
C LYS A 137 -13.06 -12.43 -12.18
N PRO A 138 -14.16 -13.09 -12.60
CA PRO A 138 -14.13 -14.20 -13.57
C PRO A 138 -13.53 -13.81 -14.92
N ASP A 139 -13.85 -12.62 -15.41
CA ASP A 139 -13.24 -12.09 -16.62
C ASP A 139 -11.86 -11.51 -16.30
N ARG A 140 -10.83 -12.06 -16.94
CA ARG A 140 -9.45 -11.62 -16.81
C ARG A 140 -9.25 -10.14 -17.18
N PHE A 141 -10.04 -9.60 -18.08
CA PHE A 141 -9.91 -8.23 -18.57
C PHE A 141 -10.78 -7.22 -17.81
N GLU A 142 -11.68 -7.67 -16.97
CA GLU A 142 -12.43 -6.80 -16.06
C GLU A 142 -11.52 -6.33 -14.93
N ALA A 143 -11.28 -5.02 -14.88
CA ALA A 143 -10.33 -4.45 -13.94
C ALA A 143 -10.98 -4.20 -12.58
N ASP A 144 -10.23 -4.52 -11.52
CA ASP A 144 -10.50 -4.09 -10.14
C ASP A 144 -9.20 -3.82 -9.39
N LEU A 145 -9.31 -3.22 -8.22
CA LEU A 145 -8.26 -3.18 -7.21
C LEU A 145 -8.61 -4.18 -6.10
N TRP A 146 -7.62 -4.90 -5.60
CA TRP A 146 -7.88 -5.69 -4.40
C TRP A 146 -7.90 -4.81 -3.15
N VAL A 147 -6.95 -3.86 -3.07
CA VAL A 147 -6.95 -2.86 -1.99
C VAL A 147 -6.83 -1.46 -2.57
N GLY A 148 -7.77 -0.60 -2.21
CA GLY A 148 -7.75 0.85 -2.48
C GLY A 148 -7.54 1.63 -1.19
N MET A 149 -6.39 2.29 -1.05
CA MET A 149 -6.04 3.05 0.14
C MET A 149 -6.22 4.54 -0.09
N TYR A 150 -7.20 5.14 0.60
CA TYR A 150 -7.60 6.55 0.53
C TYR A 150 -7.40 7.23 1.87
N GLY A 151 -7.62 8.54 1.94
CA GLY A 151 -7.53 9.33 3.18
C GLY A 151 -6.10 9.46 3.70
N LYS A 152 -5.90 9.42 5.01
CA LYS A 152 -4.59 9.67 5.64
C LYS A 152 -4.30 8.75 6.82
N HIS A 153 -2.99 8.52 7.07
CA HIS A 153 -2.49 7.80 8.26
C HIS A 153 -3.06 6.41 8.45
N ASN A 154 -3.49 5.75 7.38
CA ASN A 154 -4.00 4.39 7.44
C ASN A 154 -2.85 3.38 7.37
N ARG A 155 -3.07 2.20 7.93
CA ARG A 155 -2.10 1.10 7.93
C ARG A 155 -2.71 -0.18 7.37
N PHE A 156 -1.94 -0.88 6.56
CA PHE A 156 -2.26 -2.21 6.06
C PHE A 156 -1.09 -3.13 6.37
N ASP A 157 -1.25 -4.07 7.30
CA ASP A 157 -0.14 -4.85 7.82
C ASP A 157 -0.50 -6.28 8.20
N HIS A 158 0.50 -7.18 8.15
CA HIS A 158 0.37 -8.61 8.50
C HIS A 158 -0.72 -9.33 7.68
N ASN A 159 -0.95 -8.91 6.46
CA ASN A 159 -1.96 -9.49 5.58
C ASN A 159 -1.32 -10.44 4.56
N HIS A 160 -2.11 -11.37 4.07
CA HIS A 160 -1.76 -12.29 2.98
C HIS A 160 -2.61 -11.96 1.75
N VAL A 161 -1.97 -11.57 0.66
CA VAL A 161 -2.64 -11.12 -0.57
C VAL A 161 -2.02 -11.89 -1.75
N ALA A 162 -2.73 -12.90 -2.29
CA ALA A 162 -2.14 -13.79 -3.29
C ALA A 162 -3.12 -14.25 -4.37
N GLY A 163 -2.61 -14.46 -5.58
CA GLY A 163 -3.34 -15.15 -6.66
C GLY A 163 -4.28 -14.28 -7.47
N LYS A 164 -4.05 -12.94 -7.54
CA LYS A 164 -4.82 -12.09 -8.44
C LYS A 164 -4.61 -12.50 -9.91
N SER A 165 -5.69 -12.83 -10.61
CA SER A 165 -5.65 -13.30 -12.00
C SER A 165 -6.22 -12.32 -13.01
N ASN A 166 -7.04 -11.35 -12.59
CA ASN A 166 -7.66 -10.36 -13.47
C ASN A 166 -6.85 -9.05 -13.53
N LYS A 167 -7.20 -8.20 -14.49
CA LYS A 167 -6.64 -6.86 -14.70
C LYS A 167 -6.86 -5.95 -13.49
N GLY A 168 -6.02 -4.93 -13.37
CA GLY A 168 -6.05 -3.93 -12.31
C GLY A 168 -4.97 -4.19 -11.24
N VAL A 169 -4.50 -3.13 -10.64
CA VAL A 169 -3.46 -3.16 -9.60
C VAL A 169 -3.93 -3.97 -8.40
N THR A 170 -3.04 -4.76 -7.79
CA THR A 170 -3.41 -5.49 -6.58
C THR A 170 -3.64 -4.52 -5.42
N PHE A 171 -2.69 -3.63 -5.16
CA PHE A 171 -2.77 -2.64 -4.08
C PHE A 171 -2.51 -1.22 -4.61
N ALA A 172 -3.44 -0.30 -4.46
CA ALA A 172 -3.31 1.08 -4.93
C ALA A 172 -3.47 2.09 -3.79
N VAL A 173 -2.44 2.92 -3.58
CA VAL A 173 -2.55 4.15 -2.80
C VAL A 173 -3.11 5.24 -3.72
N ARG A 174 -4.20 5.86 -3.33
CA ARG A 174 -4.95 6.82 -4.14
C ARG A 174 -4.72 8.24 -3.65
N LEU A 175 -4.37 9.15 -4.57
CA LEU A 175 -4.13 10.57 -4.30
C LEU A 175 -5.20 11.48 -4.95
N THR A 176 -6.37 10.92 -5.20
CA THR A 176 -7.40 11.54 -6.06
C THR A 176 -8.14 12.72 -5.42
N THR A 177 -7.94 12.95 -4.13
CA THR A 177 -8.53 14.09 -3.40
C THR A 177 -7.45 14.79 -2.56
N PRO A 178 -7.60 16.07 -2.21
CA PRO A 178 -6.66 16.76 -1.32
C PRO A 178 -6.45 16.04 0.03
N GLU A 179 -7.50 15.40 0.55
CA GLU A 179 -7.46 14.63 1.79
C GLU A 179 -6.63 13.35 1.66
N SER A 180 -6.43 12.86 0.45
CA SER A 180 -5.63 11.67 0.16
C SER A 180 -4.20 11.99 -0.29
N GLN A 181 -3.81 13.27 -0.40
CA GLN A 181 -2.44 13.71 -0.67
C GLN A 181 -1.70 13.95 0.64
N GLN A 182 -0.37 13.78 0.64
CA GLN A 182 0.45 13.79 1.86
C GLN A 182 -0.19 12.88 2.92
N ASN A 183 -0.42 11.63 2.51
CA ASN A 183 -1.32 10.73 3.23
C ASN A 183 -0.64 9.96 4.36
N PHE A 184 0.71 9.84 4.34
CA PHE A 184 1.49 9.18 5.39
C PHE A 184 0.98 7.78 5.72
N HIS A 185 0.57 7.02 4.71
CA HIS A 185 0.16 5.64 4.88
C HIS A 185 1.32 4.73 5.24
N ARG A 186 1.03 3.61 5.87
CA ARG A 186 1.99 2.57 6.15
C ARG A 186 1.49 1.22 5.62
N ILE A 187 2.33 0.55 4.84
CA ILE A 187 2.07 -0.77 4.25
C ILE A 187 3.25 -1.65 4.67
N ASP A 188 3.04 -2.53 5.65
CA ASP A 188 4.15 -3.22 6.27
C ASP A 188 3.84 -4.65 6.69
N HIS A 189 4.89 -5.51 6.69
CA HIS A 189 4.81 -6.92 7.12
C HIS A 189 3.74 -7.72 6.38
N ASN A 190 3.44 -7.40 5.13
CA ASN A 190 2.50 -8.15 4.32
C ASN A 190 3.24 -9.18 3.44
N TYR A 191 2.55 -10.26 3.13
CA TYR A 191 2.89 -11.18 2.08
C TYR A 191 2.08 -10.85 0.82
N PHE A 192 2.76 -10.46 -0.25
CA PHE A 192 2.21 -10.34 -1.60
C PHE A 192 2.66 -11.57 -2.38
N GLY A 193 1.74 -12.52 -2.56
CA GLY A 193 2.02 -13.82 -3.17
C GLY A 193 1.93 -13.83 -4.69
N PRO A 194 2.04 -15.00 -5.29
CA PRO A 194 2.17 -15.15 -6.73
C PRO A 194 1.05 -14.45 -7.51
N ARG A 195 1.45 -13.72 -8.54
CA ARG A 195 0.57 -13.12 -9.51
C ARG A 195 1.06 -13.45 -10.93
N GLN A 196 0.17 -13.97 -11.75
CA GLN A 196 0.49 -14.31 -13.14
C GLN A 196 0.70 -13.06 -13.98
N THR A 197 1.58 -13.16 -14.99
CA THR A 197 1.79 -12.09 -15.98
C THR A 197 0.48 -11.73 -16.66
N LEU A 198 0.13 -10.45 -16.61
CA LEU A 198 -1.07 -9.93 -17.26
C LEU A 198 -0.86 -9.77 -18.79
N GLY A 199 0.35 -9.39 -19.20
CA GLY A 199 0.70 -9.14 -20.60
C GLY A 199 0.32 -7.74 -21.10
N SER A 200 -0.08 -6.83 -20.20
CA SER A 200 -0.41 -5.45 -20.51
C SER A 200 -0.32 -4.59 -19.23
N ASN A 201 -0.46 -3.26 -19.35
CA ASN A 201 -0.54 -2.35 -18.20
C ASN A 201 -1.69 -2.71 -17.26
N GLY A 202 -1.49 -2.46 -15.97
CA GLY A 202 -2.46 -2.71 -14.90
C GLY A 202 -2.19 -4.03 -14.18
N GLY A 203 -0.98 -4.56 -14.31
CA GLY A 203 -0.49 -5.74 -13.61
C GLY A 203 0.35 -5.44 -12.35
N GLU A 204 0.54 -4.17 -12.00
CA GLU A 204 1.35 -3.80 -10.84
C GLU A 204 0.84 -4.48 -9.56
N THR A 205 1.76 -4.94 -8.72
CA THR A 205 1.38 -5.47 -7.41
C THR A 205 1.06 -4.33 -6.46
N LEU A 206 1.90 -3.29 -6.41
CA LEU A 206 1.65 -2.11 -5.58
C LEU A 206 1.86 -0.83 -6.41
N ARG A 207 0.91 0.10 -6.35
CA ARG A 207 1.03 1.40 -7.00
C ARG A 207 0.72 2.54 -6.04
N ILE A 208 1.60 3.54 -5.97
CA ILE A 208 1.42 4.74 -5.14
C ILE A 208 1.14 5.91 -6.07
N GLY A 209 -0.12 6.34 -6.14
CA GLY A 209 -0.57 7.43 -7.01
C GLY A 209 -0.83 7.02 -8.47
N THR A 210 -0.95 8.02 -9.31
CA THR A 210 -1.10 7.89 -10.78
C THR A 210 -0.36 9.03 -11.47
N SER A 211 -0.15 8.93 -12.77
CA SER A 211 0.53 9.98 -13.55
C SER A 211 -0.15 11.36 -13.48
N HIS A 212 -1.45 11.42 -13.15
CA HIS A 212 -2.17 12.71 -12.97
C HIS A 212 -1.72 13.45 -11.71
N PHE A 213 -1.14 12.74 -10.74
CA PHE A 213 -0.69 13.29 -9.46
C PHE A 213 0.82 13.17 -9.29
N ALA A 214 1.55 13.16 -10.42
CA ALA A 214 3.00 13.00 -10.46
C ALA A 214 3.77 14.05 -9.63
N ASP A 215 3.25 15.28 -9.58
CA ASP A 215 3.85 16.39 -8.83
C ASP A 215 3.45 16.42 -7.35
N THR A 216 2.68 15.43 -6.88
CA THR A 216 2.23 15.39 -5.49
C THR A 216 3.09 14.44 -4.65
N ASN A 217 3.15 14.72 -3.36
CA ASN A 217 3.80 13.83 -2.39
C ASN A 217 2.76 12.93 -1.72
N SER A 218 3.08 11.65 -1.59
CA SER A 218 2.29 10.71 -0.80
C SER A 218 2.82 10.58 0.62
N ASN A 219 4.14 10.55 0.80
CA ASN A 219 4.78 10.25 2.08
C ASN A 219 4.41 8.86 2.62
N THR A 220 4.05 7.93 1.72
CA THR A 220 3.73 6.55 2.09
C THR A 220 5.01 5.79 2.44
N THR A 221 4.97 4.99 3.51
CA THR A 221 6.02 4.04 3.85
C THR A 221 5.58 2.61 3.48
N VAL A 222 6.41 1.93 2.66
CA VAL A 222 6.25 0.52 2.28
C VAL A 222 7.45 -0.23 2.84
N GLU A 223 7.26 -1.02 3.89
CA GLU A 223 8.40 -1.61 4.58
C GLU A 223 8.17 -3.04 5.08
N ASN A 224 9.24 -3.83 5.07
CA ASN A 224 9.25 -5.20 5.61
C ASN A 224 8.18 -6.11 4.99
N ASN A 225 7.81 -5.89 3.73
CA ASN A 225 6.90 -6.75 2.99
C ASN A 225 7.68 -7.82 2.22
N TYR A 226 7.03 -8.95 1.95
CA TYR A 226 7.56 -10.02 1.13
C TYR A 226 6.77 -10.13 -0.18
N PHE A 227 7.45 -9.90 -1.31
CA PHE A 227 6.90 -10.02 -2.66
C PHE A 227 7.40 -11.32 -3.29
N ASP A 228 6.52 -12.31 -3.41
CA ASP A 228 6.83 -13.66 -3.89
C ASP A 228 6.25 -13.87 -5.30
N ARG A 229 7.11 -13.95 -6.30
CA ARG A 229 6.72 -14.22 -7.70
C ARG A 229 5.56 -13.34 -8.18
N THR A 230 5.70 -12.05 -7.94
CA THR A 230 4.72 -11.03 -8.31
C THR A 230 4.94 -10.57 -9.74
N ASP A 231 4.60 -11.43 -10.70
CA ASP A 231 4.97 -11.34 -12.11
C ASP A 231 3.95 -10.57 -12.99
N GLY A 232 3.03 -9.82 -12.39
CA GLY A 232 1.90 -9.21 -13.09
C GLY A 232 2.29 -8.29 -14.27
N GLU A 233 3.28 -7.44 -14.07
CA GLU A 233 3.92 -6.63 -15.13
C GLU A 233 5.33 -6.20 -14.72
N VAL A 234 6.00 -5.42 -15.59
CA VAL A 234 7.38 -4.94 -15.37
C VAL A 234 7.56 -4.04 -14.14
N GLU A 235 6.51 -3.44 -13.62
CA GLU A 235 6.52 -2.63 -12.40
C GLU A 235 5.88 -3.41 -11.24
N ILE A 236 6.68 -4.12 -10.43
CA ILE A 236 6.19 -4.79 -9.21
C ILE A 236 5.63 -3.75 -8.25
N ILE A 237 6.47 -2.72 -7.95
CA ILE A 237 6.04 -1.49 -7.28
C ILE A 237 6.18 -0.34 -8.27
N SER A 238 5.10 0.41 -8.48
CA SER A 238 5.10 1.63 -9.27
C SER A 238 4.86 2.85 -8.39
N SER A 239 5.94 3.53 -7.95
CA SER A 239 5.84 4.78 -7.23
C SER A 239 5.59 5.93 -8.20
N LYS A 240 4.37 6.50 -8.18
CA LYS A 240 3.94 7.61 -9.05
C LYS A 240 3.64 8.88 -8.24
N SER A 241 4.45 9.13 -7.20
CA SER A 241 4.39 10.32 -6.34
C SER A 241 5.69 10.47 -5.55
N GLY A 242 5.92 11.64 -4.95
CA GLY A 242 7.15 11.93 -4.23
C GLY A 242 7.13 11.56 -2.74
N LYS A 243 8.33 11.64 -2.14
CA LYS A 243 8.60 11.52 -0.70
C LYS A 243 8.19 10.19 -0.07
N ASN A 244 8.13 9.10 -0.84
CA ASN A 244 7.85 7.76 -0.33
C ASN A 244 9.10 7.11 0.24
N ILE A 245 8.91 6.21 1.19
CA ILE A 245 9.96 5.39 1.79
C ILE A 245 9.66 3.92 1.47
N LEU A 246 10.56 3.27 0.74
CA LEU A 246 10.45 1.85 0.36
C LEU A 246 11.67 1.12 0.93
N ARG A 247 11.49 0.42 2.07
CA ARG A 247 12.64 -0.13 2.79
C ARG A 247 12.40 -1.52 3.38
N GLY A 248 13.48 -2.30 3.47
CA GLY A 248 13.46 -3.60 4.13
C GLY A 248 12.53 -4.62 3.48
N ASN A 249 12.07 -4.39 2.25
CA ASN A 249 11.22 -5.33 1.53
C ASN A 249 12.08 -6.43 0.88
N VAL A 250 11.50 -7.61 0.74
CA VAL A 250 12.10 -8.74 0.04
C VAL A 250 11.31 -9.01 -1.24
N PHE A 251 12.02 -9.11 -2.37
CA PHE A 251 11.48 -9.49 -3.68
C PHE A 251 12.10 -10.83 -4.07
N PHE A 252 11.28 -11.87 -4.07
CA PHE A 252 11.71 -13.23 -4.36
C PHE A 252 11.17 -13.70 -5.70
N GLU A 253 12.07 -14.03 -6.64
CA GLU A 253 11.75 -14.53 -7.97
C GLU A 253 10.64 -13.74 -8.70
N SER A 254 10.57 -12.44 -8.47
CA SER A 254 9.55 -11.56 -9.04
C SER A 254 10.05 -10.92 -10.34
N SER A 255 9.30 -11.08 -11.43
CA SER A 255 9.62 -10.49 -12.73
C SER A 255 9.23 -8.99 -12.70
N GLY A 256 10.19 -8.11 -13.04
CA GLY A 256 9.98 -6.66 -13.00
C GLY A 256 10.82 -5.96 -11.94
N THR A 257 10.45 -4.73 -11.63
CA THR A 257 11.26 -3.82 -10.80
C THR A 257 10.44 -3.09 -9.73
N LEU A 258 11.13 -2.63 -8.69
CA LEU A 258 10.70 -1.48 -7.91
C LEU A 258 11.02 -0.22 -8.73
N THR A 259 9.98 0.47 -9.21
CA THR A 259 10.11 1.61 -10.12
C THR A 259 9.73 2.93 -9.45
N LEU A 260 10.65 3.89 -9.43
CA LEU A 260 10.40 5.28 -9.06
C LEU A 260 9.87 6.02 -10.30
N ARG A 261 8.59 5.76 -10.64
CA ARG A 261 8.02 6.13 -11.94
C ARG A 261 7.75 7.62 -12.09
N HIS A 262 7.28 8.28 -11.01
CA HIS A 262 7.05 9.71 -10.91
C HIS A 262 7.30 10.20 -9.50
N GLY A 263 7.48 11.52 -9.36
CA GLY A 263 7.68 12.19 -8.08
C GLY A 263 9.12 12.13 -7.59
N ASP A 264 9.53 13.17 -6.90
CA ASP A 264 10.90 13.39 -6.46
C ASP A 264 11.12 12.97 -5.00
N GLY A 265 12.38 12.78 -4.64
CA GLY A 265 12.82 12.62 -3.25
C GLY A 265 12.32 11.35 -2.58
N ASN A 266 12.16 10.24 -3.29
CA ASN A 266 11.87 8.95 -2.68
C ASN A 266 13.13 8.30 -2.11
N LEU A 267 12.97 7.54 -1.03
CA LEU A 267 14.03 6.76 -0.40
C LEU A 267 13.79 5.27 -0.63
N VAL A 268 14.78 4.58 -1.22
CA VAL A 268 14.78 3.12 -1.43
C VAL A 268 16.00 2.54 -0.73
N GLU A 269 15.81 1.90 0.41
CA GLU A 269 16.92 1.40 1.22
C GLU A 269 16.69 0.02 1.82
N LYS A 270 17.78 -0.74 1.98
CA LYS A 270 17.79 -2.02 2.71
C LYS A 270 16.79 -3.05 2.16
N ASN A 271 16.44 -2.96 0.88
CA ASN A 271 15.63 -3.98 0.22
C ASN A 271 16.52 -5.11 -0.28
N VAL A 272 15.94 -6.31 -0.37
CA VAL A 272 16.61 -7.51 -0.85
C VAL A 272 15.88 -8.05 -2.07
N PHE A 273 16.61 -8.26 -3.17
CA PHE A 273 16.08 -8.82 -4.41
C PHE A 273 16.81 -10.14 -4.70
N ILE A 274 16.08 -11.25 -4.72
CA ILE A 274 16.62 -12.58 -5.00
C ILE A 274 15.97 -13.13 -6.29
N GLY A 275 16.73 -13.18 -7.37
CA GLY A 275 16.24 -13.62 -8.67
C GLY A 275 16.39 -15.11 -8.94
N ASN A 276 17.33 -15.77 -8.28
CA ASN A 276 17.68 -17.20 -8.49
C ASN A 276 17.91 -17.56 -9.98
N GLY A 277 18.33 -16.61 -10.80
CA GLY A 277 18.51 -16.83 -12.23
C GLY A 277 17.22 -16.87 -13.05
N LYS A 278 16.08 -16.55 -12.48
CA LYS A 278 14.79 -16.48 -13.19
C LYS A 278 14.78 -15.31 -14.18
N ASP A 279 14.33 -15.57 -15.41
CA ASP A 279 14.22 -14.56 -16.46
C ASP A 279 13.31 -13.39 -16.06
N HIS A 280 13.64 -12.20 -16.53
CA HIS A 280 12.91 -10.96 -16.31
C HIS A 280 12.89 -10.45 -14.85
N THR A 281 13.60 -11.09 -13.92
CA THR A 281 13.76 -10.58 -12.57
C THR A 281 14.63 -9.33 -12.58
N GLY A 282 14.14 -8.23 -12.03
CA GLY A 282 14.80 -6.94 -11.97
C GLY A 282 14.95 -6.42 -10.56
N GLY A 283 15.65 -5.31 -10.41
CA GLY A 283 15.85 -4.67 -9.14
C GLY A 283 15.18 -3.31 -9.06
N ILE A 284 15.96 -2.23 -9.12
CA ILE A 284 15.48 -0.87 -8.89
C ILE A 284 15.61 -0.05 -10.17
N ARG A 285 14.53 0.61 -10.58
CA ARG A 285 14.48 1.51 -11.74
C ARG A 285 14.27 2.95 -11.29
N VAL A 286 15.27 3.78 -11.56
CA VAL A 286 15.34 5.18 -11.11
C VAL A 286 14.95 6.12 -12.24
N ILE A 287 13.99 7.00 -11.94
CA ILE A 287 13.49 8.09 -12.78
C ILE A 287 13.25 9.28 -11.86
N ASN A 288 13.25 10.51 -12.40
CA ASN A 288 13.02 11.75 -11.66
C ASN A 288 14.20 12.15 -10.75
N ARG A 289 13.99 13.20 -9.93
CA ARG A 289 15.04 13.92 -9.22
C ARG A 289 15.12 13.57 -7.75
N ASP A 290 16.27 13.86 -7.14
CA ASP A 290 16.50 13.78 -5.69
C ASP A 290 16.22 12.37 -5.10
N GLN A 291 16.33 11.32 -5.89
CA GLN A 291 16.10 9.95 -5.44
C GLN A 291 17.29 9.46 -4.59
N ILE A 292 17.00 8.75 -3.51
CA ILE A 292 18.02 8.11 -2.67
C ILE A 292 17.84 6.60 -2.75
N VAL A 293 18.85 5.90 -3.27
CA VAL A 293 18.88 4.44 -3.44
C VAL A 293 20.13 3.90 -2.77
N ARG A 294 20.01 3.30 -1.59
CA ARG A 294 21.17 2.88 -0.82
C ARG A 294 20.97 1.59 -0.04
N ASP A 295 22.08 0.95 0.28
CA ASP A 295 22.11 -0.24 1.16
C ASP A 295 21.21 -1.38 0.69
N ASN A 296 20.90 -1.50 -0.60
CA ASN A 296 20.09 -2.58 -1.15
C ASN A 296 20.98 -3.75 -1.59
N TYR A 297 20.44 -4.96 -1.51
CA TYR A 297 21.08 -6.19 -1.98
C TYR A 297 20.30 -6.80 -3.13
N MET A 298 20.97 -7.12 -4.22
CA MET A 298 20.41 -7.65 -5.47
C MET A 298 21.24 -8.84 -5.95
N GLU A 299 20.63 -10.04 -6.04
CA GLU A 299 21.33 -11.25 -6.41
C GLU A 299 20.57 -12.08 -7.42
N GLY A 300 21.31 -12.63 -8.40
CA GLY A 300 20.81 -13.61 -9.37
C GLY A 300 19.74 -13.05 -10.33
N LEU A 301 19.68 -11.73 -10.53
CA LEU A 301 18.70 -11.07 -11.39
C LEU A 301 19.07 -11.22 -12.87
N ARG A 302 18.09 -11.49 -13.73
CA ARG A 302 18.28 -11.76 -15.17
C ARG A 302 17.56 -10.81 -16.10
N GLY A 303 16.90 -9.79 -15.57
CA GLY A 303 16.29 -8.72 -16.36
C GLY A 303 17.33 -7.83 -17.05
N ASP A 304 16.92 -7.16 -18.12
CA ASP A 304 17.74 -6.22 -18.88
C ASP A 304 16.98 -4.92 -19.21
N GLY A 305 17.70 -3.92 -19.75
CA GLY A 305 17.12 -2.64 -20.10
C GLY A 305 16.39 -1.99 -18.94
N PHE A 306 15.09 -1.88 -19.05
CA PHE A 306 14.23 -1.33 -17.99
C PHE A 306 14.14 -2.20 -16.73
N ALA A 307 14.42 -3.47 -16.86
CA ALA A 307 14.36 -4.45 -15.78
C ALA A 307 15.73 -4.92 -15.29
N SER A 308 16.80 -4.19 -15.55
CA SER A 308 18.12 -4.51 -15.01
C SER A 308 18.14 -4.49 -13.48
N ALA A 309 19.17 -5.08 -12.87
CA ALA A 309 19.33 -5.07 -11.41
C ALA A 309 19.27 -3.64 -10.84
N LEU A 310 19.94 -2.70 -11.50
CA LEU A 310 19.80 -1.28 -11.25
C LEU A 310 19.71 -0.56 -12.60
N THR A 311 18.66 0.24 -12.77
CA THR A 311 18.40 0.97 -14.01
C THR A 311 18.31 2.46 -13.73
N ILE A 312 19.11 3.27 -14.44
CA ILE A 312 19.00 4.73 -14.45
C ILE A 312 18.47 5.13 -15.83
N MET A 313 17.31 5.79 -15.85
CA MET A 313 16.59 6.12 -17.09
C MET A 313 17.10 7.41 -17.72
N ASN A 314 17.06 7.48 -19.05
CA ASN A 314 17.10 8.75 -19.76
C ASN A 314 15.76 9.48 -19.67
N GLY A 315 15.81 10.82 -19.67
CA GLY A 315 14.66 11.71 -19.65
C GLY A 315 14.24 12.22 -21.03
N VAL A 316 13.03 12.74 -21.08
CA VAL A 316 12.49 13.49 -22.21
C VAL A 316 12.88 14.97 -22.04
N PRO A 317 13.36 15.68 -23.08
CA PRO A 317 13.66 17.11 -22.97
C PRO A 317 12.44 17.91 -22.52
N ASN A 318 12.61 18.77 -21.49
CA ASN A 318 11.51 19.55 -20.91
C ASN A 318 10.30 18.70 -20.55
N SER A 319 10.54 17.55 -19.96
CA SER A 319 9.50 16.54 -19.68
C SER A 319 8.35 17.10 -18.85
N PRO A 320 7.08 16.91 -19.26
CA PRO A 320 5.97 17.03 -18.34
C PRO A 320 6.14 16.02 -17.17
N ALA A 321 5.67 16.38 -15.99
CA ALA A 321 5.83 15.56 -14.77
C ALA A 321 5.31 14.11 -14.90
N ASN A 322 4.32 13.89 -15.77
CA ASN A 322 3.74 12.57 -16.02
C ASN A 322 4.45 11.74 -17.11
N ARG A 323 5.60 12.21 -17.62
CA ARG A 323 6.41 11.48 -18.62
C ARG A 323 7.68 10.91 -17.97
N TYR A 324 8.81 10.98 -18.63
CA TYR A 324 10.12 10.54 -18.16
C TYR A 324 10.98 11.76 -17.82
N VAL A 325 10.84 12.24 -16.61
CA VAL A 325 11.68 13.32 -16.11
C VAL A 325 13.11 12.80 -15.95
N GLU A 326 14.10 13.60 -16.32
CA GLU A 326 15.51 13.23 -16.18
C GLU A 326 15.89 12.89 -14.73
N VAL A 327 16.85 11.99 -14.58
CA VAL A 327 17.43 11.69 -13.27
C VAL A 327 18.47 12.75 -12.96
N GLU A 328 18.25 13.50 -11.89
CA GLU A 328 19.11 14.57 -11.41
C GLU A 328 19.25 14.49 -9.88
N ASN A 329 20.41 14.82 -9.34
CA ASN A 329 20.70 14.80 -7.89
C ASN A 329 20.40 13.46 -7.20
N ALA A 330 20.43 12.35 -7.92
CA ALA A 330 20.18 11.04 -7.33
C ALA A 330 21.42 10.58 -6.53
N THR A 331 21.18 10.12 -5.29
CA THR A 331 22.21 9.47 -4.47
C THR A 331 22.06 7.96 -4.58
N ILE A 332 23.06 7.30 -5.15
CA ILE A 332 23.05 5.84 -5.34
C ILE A 332 24.34 5.30 -4.73
N GLU A 333 24.24 4.70 -3.54
CA GLU A 333 25.40 4.31 -2.76
C GLU A 333 25.22 3.01 -2.00
N ASN A 334 26.28 2.32 -1.69
CA ASN A 334 26.32 1.10 -0.86
C ASN A 334 25.36 -0.02 -1.32
N ASN A 335 24.99 -0.07 -2.59
CA ASN A 335 24.16 -1.15 -3.13
C ASN A 335 25.05 -2.31 -3.57
N SER A 336 24.67 -3.53 -3.20
CA SER A 336 25.36 -4.75 -3.61
C SER A 336 24.62 -5.40 -4.77
N VAL A 337 25.30 -5.65 -5.89
CA VAL A 337 24.77 -6.35 -7.06
C VAL A 337 25.65 -7.57 -7.31
N VAL A 338 25.10 -8.77 -7.11
CA VAL A 338 25.84 -10.03 -7.14
C VAL A 338 25.22 -10.96 -8.19
N ASP A 339 26.04 -11.61 -8.99
CA ASP A 339 25.63 -12.55 -10.05
C ASP A 339 24.35 -12.11 -10.82
N SER A 340 24.29 -10.84 -11.17
CA SER A 340 23.15 -10.25 -11.89
C SER A 340 23.54 -9.85 -13.31
N ALA A 341 22.58 -9.92 -14.25
CA ALA A 341 22.87 -9.78 -15.68
C ALA A 341 23.49 -8.44 -16.03
N ARG A 342 22.97 -7.32 -15.51
CA ARG A 342 23.53 -5.98 -15.77
C ARG A 342 23.03 -4.88 -14.84
N ILE A 343 23.78 -3.79 -14.84
CA ILE A 343 23.40 -2.45 -14.41
C ILE A 343 23.30 -1.60 -15.69
N THR A 344 22.22 -0.85 -15.88
CA THR A 344 21.99 -0.07 -17.10
C THR A 344 21.89 1.42 -16.79
N PHE A 345 22.76 2.21 -17.40
CA PHE A 345 22.69 3.67 -17.40
C PHE A 345 22.17 4.14 -18.75
N GLY A 346 21.28 5.15 -18.75
CA GLY A 346 20.70 5.68 -19.96
C GLY A 346 19.67 4.75 -20.60
N ALA A 347 19.01 3.92 -19.79
CA ALA A 347 17.97 3.03 -20.29
C ALA A 347 16.86 3.80 -21.00
N GLY A 348 16.36 3.23 -22.09
CA GLY A 348 15.30 3.83 -22.91
C GLY A 348 15.76 5.02 -23.77
N ALA A 349 17.07 5.16 -23.99
CA ALA A 349 17.59 6.17 -24.93
C ALA A 349 16.97 5.97 -26.32
N ASP A 350 16.32 7.00 -26.83
CA ASP A 350 15.72 7.06 -28.16
C ASP A 350 15.55 8.54 -28.58
N ALA A 351 14.90 8.80 -29.71
CA ALA A 351 14.70 10.15 -30.20
C ALA A 351 13.86 11.04 -29.25
N GLU A 352 13.00 10.45 -28.43
CA GLU A 352 12.18 11.18 -27.45
C GLU A 352 12.92 11.32 -26.11
N ARG A 353 13.56 10.26 -25.62
CA ARG A 353 14.29 10.22 -24.33
C ARG A 353 15.78 10.46 -24.54
N SER A 354 16.13 11.67 -24.93
CA SER A 354 17.48 12.05 -25.34
C SER A 354 18.29 12.76 -24.24
N VAL A 355 17.68 13.09 -23.09
CA VAL A 355 18.38 13.71 -21.98
C VAL A 355 19.04 12.62 -21.11
N ALA A 356 20.38 12.62 -21.11
CA ALA A 356 21.16 11.72 -20.27
C ALA A 356 20.99 12.06 -18.78
N CYS A 357 21.05 11.04 -17.95
CA CYS A 357 21.11 11.24 -16.50
C CYS A 357 22.39 11.98 -16.12
N LEU A 358 22.28 13.00 -15.26
CA LEU A 358 23.45 13.70 -14.72
C LEU A 358 23.98 12.91 -13.52
N LEU A 359 25.08 12.20 -13.72
CA LEU A 359 25.77 11.45 -12.67
C LEU A 359 27.02 12.21 -12.25
N TYR A 360 27.08 12.56 -10.97
CA TYR A 360 28.31 13.02 -10.33
C TYR A 360 28.94 11.81 -9.64
N THR A 361 30.08 11.35 -10.15
CA THR A 361 30.87 10.32 -9.48
C THR A 361 31.87 10.99 -8.53
N SER A 362 31.86 10.61 -7.26
CA SER A 362 32.97 10.89 -6.38
C SER A 362 34.13 9.97 -6.74
N PRO A 363 35.40 10.44 -6.80
CA PRO A 363 36.52 9.56 -7.03
C PRO A 363 36.60 8.47 -5.97
N SER A 364 36.83 7.23 -6.41
CA SER A 364 36.97 6.10 -5.50
C SER A 364 38.13 6.35 -4.53
N PRO A 365 38.00 6.09 -3.23
CA PRO A 365 39.10 6.21 -2.27
C PRO A 365 40.28 5.27 -2.51
N ARG A 366 40.24 4.43 -3.56
CA ARG A 366 41.30 3.43 -3.86
C ARG A 366 42.40 3.93 -4.79
N ASP A 367 42.32 5.15 -5.28
CA ASP A 367 43.35 5.71 -6.17
C ASP A 367 44.31 6.65 -5.44
N SER A 368 44.52 6.45 -4.13
CA SER A 368 45.52 7.12 -3.32
C SER A 368 46.58 6.17 -2.77
#